data_449f4aec686ef98f77e2711aa6a3be1d
#
_entry.id   449f4aec686ef98f77e2711aa6a3be1d
#
_cell.length_a   1.000
_cell.length_b   1.000
_cell.length_c   1.000
_cell.angle_alpha   90.00
_cell.angle_beta   90.00
_cell.angle_gamma   90.00
#
_symmetry.space_group_name_H-M   'P 1'
#
loop_
_entity.id
_entity.type
_entity.pdbx_description
1 polymer ?
#
loop_
_entity_poly.entity_id
_entity_poly.type
_entity_poly.pdbx_seq_one_letter_code
_entity_poly.pdbx_strand_id
1 'polypeptide(L)'
;MTCLTVLLDPGRLKRGVGPNRMLGPPLKVGERYMLAVGPGMIDANGRPLRERFTKAFTVCEAVRAAIAIEDWRVLPPKADSRDPLELTFPTSLDWAGLWQGIIVVSGGGEQISGRVGIDQDEMRWRFTPDAAWQAGFHSIRISPDLEDACGNTPYGAFDGPFRSAEQISLETTVRSVPFEVKGARGRT
;
A
#
# COMPACT_ATOMS: atom_id res chain seq x y z
N MET A 1 1.35 -8.13 15.34
CA MET A 1 -0.03 -7.99 14.87
C MET A 1 -0.27 -9.12 13.87
N THR A 2 -1.42 -9.80 13.89
CA THR A 2 -1.76 -10.84 12.91
C THR A 2 -2.77 -10.22 11.94
N CYS A 3 -2.50 -10.29 10.64
CA CYS A 3 -3.37 -9.79 9.60
C CYS A 3 -3.96 -10.98 8.80
N LEU A 4 -5.22 -10.87 8.39
CA LEU A 4 -5.87 -11.79 7.46
C LEU A 4 -6.21 -11.01 6.19
N THR A 5 -5.59 -11.39 5.09
CA THR A 5 -5.95 -10.85 3.77
C THR A 5 -6.97 -11.78 3.12
N VAL A 6 -8.09 -11.20 2.66
CA VAL A 6 -9.13 -11.92 1.93
C VAL A 6 -9.07 -11.49 0.47
N LEU A 7 -8.70 -12.42 -0.40
CA LEU A 7 -8.67 -12.17 -1.84
C LEU A 7 -9.97 -12.66 -2.48
N LEU A 8 -10.57 -11.82 -3.30
CA LEU A 8 -11.71 -12.19 -4.14
C LEU A 8 -11.21 -12.68 -5.50
N ASP A 9 -11.96 -13.60 -6.12
CA ASP A 9 -11.62 -14.13 -7.45
C ASP A 9 -11.54 -13.01 -8.50
N PRO A 10 -10.35 -12.76 -9.09
CA PRO A 10 -10.17 -11.73 -10.12
C PRO A 10 -11.09 -11.92 -11.32
N GLY A 11 -11.42 -13.15 -11.68
CA GLY A 11 -12.34 -13.47 -12.77
C GLY A 11 -13.76 -13.01 -12.51
N ARG A 12 -14.14 -12.84 -11.23
CA ARG A 12 -15.44 -12.29 -10.85
C ARG A 12 -15.41 -10.76 -10.71
N LEU A 13 -14.26 -10.19 -10.35
CA LEU A 13 -14.08 -8.75 -10.15
C LEU A 13 -13.89 -8.00 -11.47
N LYS A 14 -13.05 -8.51 -12.37
CA LYS A 14 -12.77 -7.87 -13.67
C LYS A 14 -13.99 -7.91 -14.58
N ARG A 15 -14.40 -6.74 -15.06
CA ARG A 15 -15.52 -6.62 -15.98
C ARG A 15 -15.20 -7.21 -17.36
N GLY A 16 -16.21 -7.77 -18.00
CA GLY A 16 -16.09 -8.25 -19.36
C GLY A 16 -15.40 -9.61 -19.55
N VAL A 17 -14.88 -10.22 -18.48
CA VAL A 17 -14.36 -11.61 -18.51
C VAL A 17 -15.46 -12.63 -18.28
N GLY A 18 -15.24 -13.88 -18.70
CA GLY A 18 -16.24 -14.93 -18.69
C GLY A 18 -16.99 -15.11 -17.38
N PRO A 19 -16.32 -15.36 -16.25
CA PRO A 19 -17.00 -15.58 -14.97
C PRO A 19 -17.82 -14.36 -14.50
N ASN A 20 -17.34 -13.14 -14.72
CA ASN A 20 -18.07 -11.92 -14.37
C ASN A 20 -19.32 -11.74 -15.24
N ARG A 21 -19.22 -12.03 -16.55
CA ARG A 21 -20.40 -11.97 -17.48
C ARG A 21 -21.47 -12.98 -17.12
N MET A 22 -21.07 -14.17 -16.71
CA MET A 22 -22.04 -15.27 -16.44
C MET A 22 -22.68 -15.15 -15.06
N LEU A 23 -21.92 -14.78 -14.04
CA LEU A 23 -22.33 -14.81 -12.64
C LEU A 23 -22.50 -13.42 -12.00
N GLY A 24 -22.09 -12.38 -12.72
CA GLY A 24 -22.05 -11.02 -12.21
C GLY A 24 -20.96 -10.80 -11.15
N PRO A 25 -20.86 -9.58 -10.59
CA PRO A 25 -19.90 -9.28 -9.53
C PRO A 25 -20.22 -10.07 -8.25
N PRO A 26 -19.20 -10.46 -7.46
CA PRO A 26 -19.39 -11.21 -6.22
C PRO A 26 -20.03 -10.38 -5.11
N LEU A 27 -19.82 -9.06 -5.16
CA LEU A 27 -20.37 -8.08 -4.24
C LEU A 27 -21.13 -7.03 -5.03
N LYS A 28 -22.27 -6.57 -4.52
CA LYS A 28 -23.14 -5.59 -5.18
C LYS A 28 -23.09 -4.27 -4.41
N VAL A 29 -22.92 -3.18 -5.14
CA VAL A 29 -22.92 -1.82 -4.59
C VAL A 29 -24.21 -1.55 -3.81
N GLY A 30 -24.08 -0.94 -2.64
CA GLY A 30 -25.19 -0.64 -1.73
C GLY A 30 -25.59 -1.80 -0.82
N GLU A 31 -25.20 -3.03 -1.14
CA GLU A 31 -25.53 -4.21 -0.32
C GLU A 31 -24.60 -4.32 0.90
N ARG A 32 -25.17 -4.88 1.98
CA ARG A 32 -24.46 -5.14 3.22
C ARG A 32 -24.09 -6.62 3.32
N TYR A 33 -22.83 -6.88 3.64
CA TYR A 33 -22.29 -8.22 3.79
C TYR A 33 -21.66 -8.41 5.18
N MET A 34 -21.48 -9.67 5.57
CA MET A 34 -20.76 -10.03 6.77
C MET A 34 -19.69 -11.06 6.43
N LEU A 35 -18.43 -10.71 6.67
CA LEU A 35 -17.34 -11.66 6.70
C LEU A 35 -17.32 -12.36 8.07
N ALA A 36 -17.31 -13.67 8.07
CA ALA A 36 -17.20 -14.48 9.28
C ALA A 36 -16.06 -15.48 9.14
N VAL A 37 -15.13 -15.45 10.09
CA VAL A 37 -14.02 -16.38 10.17
C VAL A 37 -14.22 -17.26 11.40
N GLY A 38 -14.34 -18.56 11.19
CA GLY A 38 -14.61 -19.50 12.26
C GLY A 38 -13.36 -19.88 13.06
N PRO A 39 -13.54 -20.40 14.27
CA PRO A 39 -12.42 -20.81 15.14
C PRO A 39 -11.63 -22.01 14.59
N GLY A 40 -12.15 -22.72 13.59
CA GLY A 40 -11.42 -23.79 12.89
C GLY A 40 -10.36 -23.30 11.91
N MET A 41 -10.29 -21.99 11.62
CA MET A 41 -9.22 -21.42 10.83
C MET A 41 -7.93 -21.41 11.64
N ILE A 42 -6.83 -21.86 11.04
CA ILE A 42 -5.50 -21.87 11.65
C ILE A 42 -4.65 -20.77 11.07
N ASP A 43 -3.78 -20.17 11.89
CA ASP A 43 -2.78 -19.17 11.45
C ASP A 43 -1.60 -19.85 10.73
N ALA A 44 -0.66 -19.04 10.23
CA ALA A 44 0.55 -19.51 9.56
C ALA A 44 1.47 -20.38 10.46
N ASN A 45 1.25 -20.39 11.77
CA ASN A 45 1.97 -21.22 12.73
C ASN A 45 1.17 -22.47 13.16
N GLY A 46 0.05 -22.75 12.50
CA GLY A 46 -0.81 -23.89 12.80
C GLY A 46 -1.70 -23.70 14.04
N ARG A 47 -1.84 -22.49 14.58
CA ARG A 47 -2.66 -22.23 15.76
C ARG A 47 -4.08 -21.83 15.37
N PRO A 48 -5.12 -22.39 15.98
CA PRO A 48 -6.50 -22.01 15.71
C PRO A 48 -6.80 -20.60 16.25
N LEU A 49 -7.79 -19.96 15.65
CA LEU A 49 -8.34 -18.73 16.20
C LEU A 49 -8.95 -19.00 17.58
N ARG A 50 -8.73 -18.07 18.54
CA ARG A 50 -9.30 -18.20 19.90
C ARG A 50 -10.82 -18.10 19.88
N GLU A 51 -11.35 -17.24 19.01
CA GLU A 51 -12.79 -16.97 18.90
C GLU A 51 -13.17 -16.68 17.45
N ARG A 52 -14.47 -16.71 17.18
CA ARG A 52 -15.02 -16.33 15.89
C ARG A 52 -14.82 -14.83 15.66
N PHE A 53 -14.27 -14.47 14.51
CA PHE A 53 -14.21 -13.09 14.06
C PHE A 53 -15.34 -12.80 13.07
N THR A 54 -15.99 -11.63 13.21
CA THR A 54 -16.99 -11.16 12.26
C THR A 54 -16.76 -9.70 11.93
N LYS A 55 -16.91 -9.32 10.64
CA LYS A 55 -16.86 -7.95 10.16
C LYS A 55 -18.02 -7.70 9.22
N ALA A 56 -18.92 -6.79 9.59
CA ALA A 56 -19.95 -6.29 8.69
C ALA A 56 -19.41 -5.13 7.87
N PHE A 57 -19.76 -5.07 6.59
CA PHE A 57 -19.39 -3.97 5.70
C PHE A 57 -20.47 -3.73 4.64
N THR A 58 -20.51 -2.52 4.10
CA THR A 58 -21.36 -2.15 2.96
C THR A 58 -20.48 -1.93 1.75
N VAL A 59 -20.89 -2.44 0.60
CA VAL A 59 -20.15 -2.27 -0.66
C VAL A 59 -20.40 -0.89 -1.22
N CYS A 60 -19.34 -0.13 -1.43
CA CYS A 60 -19.37 1.16 -2.11
C CYS A 60 -19.01 1.03 -3.59
N GLU A 61 -19.08 2.14 -4.33
CA GLU A 61 -18.62 2.19 -5.72
C GLU A 61 -17.14 1.83 -5.82
N ALA A 62 -16.80 1.09 -6.87
CA ALA A 62 -15.42 0.69 -7.09
C ALA A 62 -14.56 1.89 -7.54
N VAL A 63 -13.45 2.10 -6.85
CA VAL A 63 -12.41 3.05 -7.29
C VAL A 63 -11.65 2.42 -8.46
N ARG A 64 -11.60 3.14 -9.60
CA ARG A 64 -10.96 2.68 -10.84
C ARG A 64 -10.01 3.75 -11.37
N ALA A 65 -9.09 4.14 -10.52
CA ALA A 65 -8.05 5.12 -10.85
C ALA A 65 -6.70 4.58 -10.39
N ALA A 66 -5.64 4.94 -11.09
CA ALA A 66 -4.28 4.68 -10.61
C ALA A 66 -4.06 5.36 -9.25
N ILE A 67 -3.17 4.82 -8.44
CA ILE A 67 -2.71 5.48 -7.22
C ILE A 67 -1.98 6.77 -7.63
N ALA A 68 -2.51 7.92 -7.22
CA ALA A 68 -1.91 9.23 -7.44
C ALA A 68 -0.82 9.48 -6.38
N ILE A 69 0.42 9.13 -6.70
CA ILE A 69 1.56 9.30 -5.78
C ILE A 69 1.83 10.79 -5.51
N GLU A 70 1.50 11.66 -6.45
CA GLU A 70 1.58 13.12 -6.35
C GLU A 70 0.69 13.72 -5.26
N ASP A 71 -0.35 12.99 -4.85
CA ASP A 71 -1.27 13.40 -3.77
C ASP A 71 -0.77 12.95 -2.39
N TRP A 72 0.35 12.23 -2.33
CA TRP A 72 0.91 11.79 -1.07
C TRP A 72 1.55 12.95 -0.31
N ARG A 73 1.28 13.02 0.98
CA ARG A 73 1.92 13.98 1.84
C ARG A 73 3.17 13.37 2.46
N VAL A 74 4.32 13.99 2.22
CA VAL A 74 5.61 13.63 2.82
C VAL A 74 5.93 14.60 3.93
N LEU A 75 6.20 14.10 5.13
CA LEU A 75 6.73 14.86 6.25
C LEU A 75 8.17 14.41 6.51
N PRO A 76 9.17 15.18 6.04
CA PRO A 76 10.56 14.83 6.22
C PRO A 76 11.01 14.95 7.69
N PRO A 77 11.93 14.09 8.15
CA PRO A 77 12.54 14.19 9.46
C PRO A 77 13.59 15.32 9.50
N LYS A 78 14.14 15.56 10.69
CA LYS A 78 15.28 16.47 10.88
C LYS A 78 16.60 15.71 10.75
N ALA A 79 17.64 16.40 10.27
CA ALA A 79 18.99 15.85 10.30
C ALA A 79 19.45 15.60 11.75
N ASP A 80 20.42 14.69 11.90
CA ASP A 80 21.01 14.28 13.16
C ASP A 80 19.99 13.70 14.16
N SER A 81 18.77 13.36 13.70
CA SER A 81 17.74 12.71 14.47
C SER A 81 17.43 11.31 13.94
N ARG A 82 16.66 10.53 14.71
CA ARG A 82 16.01 9.29 14.27
C ARG A 82 14.50 9.44 14.22
N ASP A 83 14.03 10.68 14.07
CA ASP A 83 12.61 10.96 13.90
C ASP A 83 12.08 10.21 12.68
N PRO A 84 10.85 9.73 12.70
CA PRO A 84 10.30 9.01 11.56
C PRO A 84 10.10 9.94 10.35
N LEU A 85 10.42 9.41 9.15
CA LEU A 85 9.84 9.90 7.91
C LEU A 85 8.39 9.45 7.89
N GLU A 86 7.44 10.36 7.65
CA GLU A 86 6.03 10.02 7.58
C GLU A 86 5.46 10.25 6.17
N LEU A 87 4.65 9.29 5.71
CA LEU A 87 3.82 9.40 4.52
C LEU A 87 2.36 9.31 4.94
N THR A 88 1.53 10.14 4.34
CA THR A 88 0.07 10.06 4.47
C THR A 88 -0.54 9.94 3.09
N PHE A 89 -1.44 9.00 2.94
CA PHE A 89 -2.13 8.66 1.70
C PHE A 89 -3.57 9.15 1.73
N PRO A 90 -4.15 9.57 0.60
CA PRO A 90 -5.55 9.99 0.53
C PRO A 90 -6.54 8.82 0.71
N THR A 91 -6.10 7.59 0.44
CA THR A 91 -6.88 6.35 0.56
C THR A 91 -6.02 5.24 1.15
N SER A 92 -6.65 4.21 1.72
CA SER A 92 -5.95 3.03 2.24
C SER A 92 -5.21 2.29 1.13
N LEU A 93 -3.98 1.89 1.41
CA LEU A 93 -3.18 1.03 0.55
C LEU A 93 -3.15 -0.40 1.10
N ASP A 94 -2.73 -1.37 0.26
CA ASP A 94 -2.61 -2.74 0.72
C ASP A 94 -1.58 -2.87 1.84
N TRP A 95 -1.98 -3.50 2.95
CA TRP A 95 -1.15 -3.64 4.14
C TRP A 95 0.17 -4.37 3.85
N ALA A 96 0.13 -5.45 3.06
CA ALA A 96 1.33 -6.22 2.73
C ALA A 96 2.26 -5.42 1.80
N GLY A 97 1.68 -4.71 0.82
CA GLY A 97 2.38 -3.82 -0.09
C GLY A 97 3.11 -2.67 0.64
N LEU A 98 2.51 -2.11 1.69
CA LEU A 98 3.13 -1.06 2.51
C LEU A 98 4.40 -1.52 3.25
N TRP A 99 4.54 -2.81 3.57
CA TRP A 99 5.74 -3.35 4.21
C TRP A 99 6.91 -3.56 3.25
N GLN A 100 6.64 -3.87 1.99
CA GLN A 100 7.65 -4.29 1.02
C GLN A 100 7.77 -3.36 -0.19
N GLY A 101 6.69 -2.65 -0.50
CA GLY A 101 6.58 -1.83 -1.71
C GLY A 101 7.11 -0.42 -1.57
N ILE A 102 7.54 0.01 -0.39
CA ILE A 102 8.08 1.35 -0.13
C ILE A 102 9.44 1.23 0.54
N ILE A 103 10.48 1.77 -0.10
CA ILE A 103 11.83 1.81 0.46
C ILE A 103 12.37 3.22 0.43
N VAL A 104 13.27 3.52 1.38
CA VAL A 104 13.95 4.81 1.49
C VAL A 104 15.40 4.65 1.05
N VAL A 105 15.85 5.56 0.21
CA VAL A 105 17.23 5.58 -0.27
C VAL A 105 17.90 6.93 -0.02
N SER A 106 19.19 6.89 0.27
CA SER A 106 20.04 8.07 0.43
C SER A 106 20.25 8.82 -0.88
N GLY A 107 20.79 10.03 -0.83
CA GLY A 107 21.21 10.77 -2.02
C GLY A 107 22.26 10.05 -2.88
N GLY A 108 23.01 9.12 -2.28
CA GLY A 108 23.93 8.20 -2.99
C GLY A 108 23.25 6.98 -3.62
N GLY A 109 21.93 6.80 -3.43
CA GLY A 109 21.19 5.69 -3.99
C GLY A 109 21.20 4.41 -3.15
N GLU A 110 21.81 4.41 -1.97
CA GLU A 110 21.87 3.28 -1.05
C GLU A 110 20.58 3.19 -0.22
N GLN A 111 20.05 1.98 -0.05
CA GLN A 111 18.89 1.76 0.80
C GLN A 111 19.23 2.03 2.26
N ILE A 112 18.40 2.82 2.92
CA ILE A 112 18.52 3.11 4.34
C ILE A 112 17.81 1.99 5.13
N SER A 113 18.53 1.41 6.10
CA SER A 113 17.97 0.42 7.02
C SER A 113 17.13 1.08 8.10
N GLY A 114 16.02 0.43 8.48
CA GLY A 114 15.13 0.96 9.49
C GLY A 114 13.88 0.11 9.69
N ARG A 115 12.95 0.64 10.47
CA ARG A 115 11.70 -0.03 10.82
C ARG A 115 10.50 0.73 10.26
N VAL A 116 9.60 -0.03 9.65
CA VAL A 116 8.33 0.47 9.16
C VAL A 116 7.27 0.40 10.27
N GLY A 117 6.34 1.34 10.27
CA GLY A 117 5.11 1.33 11.06
C GLY A 117 3.96 1.77 10.19
N ILE A 118 2.82 1.11 10.29
CA ILE A 118 1.61 1.38 9.52
C ILE A 118 0.47 1.62 10.50
N ASP A 119 -0.30 2.67 10.30
CA ASP A 119 -1.45 3.03 11.13
C ASP A 119 -2.54 3.80 10.35
N GLN A 120 -3.57 4.27 11.07
CA GLN A 120 -4.70 5.01 10.50
C GLN A 120 -5.39 4.27 9.34
N ASP A 121 -5.69 2.98 9.55
CA ASP A 121 -6.34 2.13 8.54
C ASP A 121 -5.58 2.13 7.20
N GLU A 122 -4.25 1.88 7.26
CA GLU A 122 -3.34 1.83 6.13
C GLU A 122 -3.23 3.14 5.32
N MET A 123 -3.59 4.27 5.93
CA MET A 123 -3.43 5.60 5.32
C MET A 123 -2.20 6.35 5.83
N ARG A 124 -1.46 5.82 6.80
CA ARG A 124 -0.20 6.41 7.27
C ARG A 124 0.91 5.37 7.37
N TRP A 125 2.03 5.67 6.76
CA TRP A 125 3.26 4.88 6.79
C TRP A 125 4.37 5.71 7.43
N ARG A 126 5.13 5.08 8.32
CA ARG A 126 6.25 5.69 9.02
C ARG A 126 7.48 4.83 8.89
N PHE A 127 8.62 5.47 8.66
CA PHE A 127 9.91 4.80 8.60
C PHE A 127 10.86 5.44 9.62
N THR A 128 11.31 4.65 10.59
CA THR A 128 12.30 5.06 11.59
C THR A 128 13.65 4.43 11.23
N PRO A 129 14.68 5.22 10.89
CA PRO A 129 15.97 4.68 10.48
C PRO A 129 16.73 4.06 11.65
N ASP A 130 17.63 3.12 11.37
CA ASP A 130 18.51 2.53 12.38
C ASP A 130 19.66 3.48 12.78
N ALA A 131 20.07 4.38 11.88
CA ALA A 131 21.05 5.45 12.14
C ALA A 131 20.40 6.84 12.03
N ALA A 132 21.04 7.87 12.55
CA ALA A 132 20.55 9.24 12.42
C ALA A 132 20.54 9.69 10.96
N TRP A 133 19.53 10.50 10.59
CA TRP A 133 19.41 11.06 9.25
C TRP A 133 20.57 11.98 8.94
N GLN A 134 21.15 11.83 7.76
CA GLN A 134 22.09 12.77 7.22
C GLN A 134 21.35 13.90 6.51
N ALA A 135 21.85 15.14 6.64
CA ALA A 135 21.31 16.26 5.88
C ALA A 135 21.53 16.05 4.38
N GLY A 136 20.55 16.46 3.58
CA GLY A 136 20.63 16.38 2.12
C GLY A 136 19.40 15.74 1.48
N PHE A 137 19.52 15.45 0.18
CA PHE A 137 18.44 14.83 -0.57
C PHE A 137 18.40 13.32 -0.38
N HIS A 138 17.20 12.82 -0.26
CA HIS A 138 16.84 11.41 -0.14
C HIS A 138 15.66 11.13 -1.08
N SER A 139 15.33 9.89 -1.28
CA SER A 139 14.12 9.55 -2.05
C SER A 139 13.41 8.32 -1.49
N ILE A 140 12.11 8.31 -1.72
CA ILE A 140 11.23 7.19 -1.46
C ILE A 140 11.03 6.49 -2.79
N ARG A 141 11.40 5.22 -2.88
CA ARG A 141 11.13 4.39 -4.05
C ARG A 141 9.90 3.54 -3.80
N ILE A 142 9.01 3.52 -4.79
CA ILE A 142 7.70 2.89 -4.71
C ILE A 142 7.66 1.78 -5.73
N SER A 143 7.35 0.57 -5.26
CA SER A 143 7.19 -0.60 -6.12
C SER A 143 6.07 -0.38 -7.13
N PRO A 144 6.22 -0.83 -8.39
CA PRO A 144 5.13 -0.87 -9.35
C PRO A 144 3.97 -1.77 -8.91
N ASP A 145 4.24 -2.75 -8.03
CA ASP A 145 3.27 -3.72 -7.52
C ASP A 145 2.56 -3.25 -6.25
N LEU A 146 2.79 -2.00 -5.81
CA LEU A 146 2.04 -1.45 -4.68
C LEU A 146 0.58 -1.26 -5.09
N GLU A 147 -0.34 -1.83 -4.32
CA GLU A 147 -1.77 -1.76 -4.58
C GLU A 147 -2.52 -0.95 -3.53
N ASP A 148 -3.67 -0.40 -3.91
CA ASP A 148 -4.68 0.08 -2.97
C ASP A 148 -5.64 -1.07 -2.58
N ALA A 149 -6.61 -0.77 -1.71
CA ALA A 149 -7.61 -1.74 -1.28
C ALA A 149 -8.52 -2.26 -2.43
N CYS A 150 -8.49 -1.62 -3.60
CA CYS A 150 -9.22 -2.02 -4.81
C CYS A 150 -8.36 -2.76 -5.83
N GLY A 151 -7.06 -2.96 -5.55
CA GLY A 151 -6.09 -3.58 -6.45
C GLY A 151 -5.58 -2.64 -7.56
N ASN A 152 -5.80 -1.32 -7.42
CA ASN A 152 -5.20 -0.36 -8.34
C ASN A 152 -3.74 -0.13 -7.98
N THR A 153 -2.90 0.09 -8.99
CA THR A 153 -1.47 0.34 -8.83
C THR A 153 -1.11 1.78 -9.21
N PRO A 154 0.12 2.24 -8.98
CA PRO A 154 0.58 3.53 -9.49
C PRO A 154 0.52 3.67 -11.02
N TYR A 155 0.34 2.56 -11.73
CA TYR A 155 0.33 2.53 -13.19
C TYR A 155 -1.06 2.33 -13.81
N GLY A 156 -2.06 2.05 -13.00
CA GLY A 156 -3.41 1.92 -13.51
C GLY A 156 -4.40 1.22 -12.59
N ALA A 157 -5.63 1.27 -13.02
CA ALA A 157 -6.72 0.59 -12.35
C ALA A 157 -6.62 -0.94 -12.55
N PHE A 158 -6.99 -1.70 -11.52
CA PHE A 158 -7.09 -3.16 -11.56
C PHE A 158 -7.98 -3.66 -12.72
N ASP A 159 -9.08 -2.96 -12.97
CA ASP A 159 -10.04 -3.26 -14.04
C ASP A 159 -9.82 -2.36 -15.27
N GLY A 160 -8.57 -1.96 -15.50
CA GLY A 160 -8.17 -1.16 -16.66
C GLY A 160 -8.14 -1.97 -17.97
N PRO A 161 -7.96 -1.30 -19.12
CA PRO A 161 -7.83 -1.98 -20.41
C PRO A 161 -6.60 -2.90 -20.40
N PHE A 162 -6.69 -3.97 -21.19
CA PHE A 162 -5.56 -4.89 -21.38
C PHE A 162 -4.36 -4.13 -21.94
N ARG A 163 -3.21 -4.30 -21.30
CA ARG A 163 -1.95 -3.65 -21.69
C ARG A 163 -1.03 -4.64 -22.39
N SER A 164 -0.33 -4.19 -23.42
CA SER A 164 0.68 -5.00 -24.07
C SER A 164 1.92 -5.19 -23.17
N ALA A 165 2.70 -6.25 -23.40
CA ALA A 165 3.95 -6.50 -22.68
C ALA A 165 4.94 -5.32 -22.78
N GLU A 166 4.96 -4.59 -23.90
CA GLU A 166 5.79 -3.40 -24.09
C GLU A 166 5.31 -2.23 -23.20
N GLN A 167 4.00 -2.00 -23.11
CA GLN A 167 3.42 -0.99 -22.22
C GLN A 167 3.72 -1.33 -20.76
N ILE A 168 3.62 -2.59 -20.38
CA ILE A 168 3.99 -3.06 -19.03
C ILE A 168 5.48 -2.83 -18.75
N SER A 169 6.36 -3.08 -19.72
CA SER A 169 7.81 -2.88 -19.57
C SER A 169 8.21 -1.42 -19.38
N LEU A 170 7.54 -0.49 -20.05
CA LEU A 170 7.75 0.95 -19.88
C LEU A 170 7.21 1.47 -18.52
N GLU A 171 6.21 0.80 -17.99
CA GLU A 171 5.51 1.19 -16.76
C GLU A 171 6.09 0.54 -15.50
N THR A 172 7.03 -0.42 -15.61
CA THR A 172 7.73 -1.02 -14.47
C THR A 172 8.84 -0.14 -13.89
N THR A 173 8.95 1.12 -14.34
CA THR A 173 9.91 2.06 -13.77
C THR A 173 9.54 2.39 -12.34
N VAL A 174 10.41 2.06 -11.39
CA VAL A 174 10.24 2.41 -9.97
C VAL A 174 9.97 3.92 -9.86
N ARG A 175 8.81 4.29 -9.35
CA ARG A 175 8.51 5.69 -9.06
C ARG A 175 9.29 6.15 -7.85
N SER A 176 9.77 7.40 -7.89
CA SER A 176 10.58 7.97 -6.85
C SER A 176 10.04 9.33 -6.42
N VAL A 177 9.86 9.50 -5.11
CA VAL A 177 9.45 10.77 -4.51
C VAL A 177 10.65 11.34 -3.76
N PRO A 178 11.25 12.45 -4.23
CA PRO A 178 12.37 13.09 -3.54
C PRO A 178 11.90 13.83 -2.30
N PHE A 179 12.75 13.87 -1.27
CA PHE A 179 12.57 14.71 -0.10
C PHE A 179 13.91 15.20 0.41
N GLU A 180 13.89 16.32 1.14
CA GLU A 180 15.09 16.93 1.72
C GLU A 180 15.06 16.82 3.24
N VAL A 181 16.13 16.29 3.81
CA VAL A 181 16.41 16.32 5.25
C VAL A 181 17.24 17.57 5.54
N LYS A 182 16.63 18.56 6.17
CA LYS A 182 17.29 19.84 6.46
C LYS A 182 18.19 19.72 7.68
N GLY A 183 19.44 20.21 7.55
CA GLY A 183 20.37 20.36 8.66
C GLY A 183 19.82 21.36 9.71
N ALA A 184 20.25 21.20 10.95
CA ALA A 184 20.00 22.21 11.97
C ALA A 184 20.54 23.56 11.45
N ARG A 185 19.68 24.59 11.42
CA ARG A 185 20.18 25.96 11.13
C ARG A 185 21.18 26.31 12.22
N GLY A 186 22.44 26.47 11.85
CA GLY A 186 23.42 27.00 12.76
C GLY A 186 22.88 28.31 13.36
N ARG A 187 22.80 28.38 14.67
CA ARG A 187 22.58 29.64 15.36
C ARG A 187 23.85 30.49 15.08
N THR A 188 23.73 31.47 14.21
CA THR A 188 24.67 32.60 14.13
C THR A 188 24.47 33.47 15.34
#